data_15bc2095130ce825fed0a505b3d582b4
#
_entry.id   15bc2095130ce825fed0a505b3d582b4
#
_cell.length_a   1.000
_cell.length_b   1.000
_cell.length_c   1.000
_cell.angle_alpha   90.00
_cell.angle_beta   90.00
_cell.angle_gamma   90.00
#
_symmetry.space_group_name_H-M   'P 1'
#
loop_
_entity.id
_entity.type
_entity.pdbx_description
1 polymer ?
#
loop_
_entity_poly.entity_id
_entity_poly.type
_entity_poly.pdbx_seq_one_letter_code
_entity_poly.pdbx_strand_id
1 'polypeptide(L)'
;MFNIRGYGAKADKTTNDAPAIQAAIDACHAAGGGTVHVPAGDYRCGMIRLRSHVTLELGAGATLWTSTNPADYELTQRTSQEGYLLQADGAEHVAIVGQGTLRGEGNWPLGRFFGVPEKPPFRVGILLFTGCRQVTIRDITILYGDAWTLHLKRCERVVIDGITIHNDIRHINSDGIDPNSCRDVRISNCHIVAGDDCIVLKATDPERYPCENVVVTNCTLETTCTAIKLGTESWGDFRDIHFSNCTIRNTSVGIGFYLKDGATMERMTFSNISIENLDLNHTKHAVFPIYMDIERRDPDSKVGAIRDISFSDIQIHGGSGTLIQGMPERPIENLALRNVTMRVETTASWDQREKAIGGRRTTSDARDTLYARKPSYFTIAHVRGLTLDGVRAIIAKDAYGYYPRSAVGVYESDGAVIRDVRRVPAGAGSTVPVLELHNCQQMMVTGCLAARGTPVFVGVSGEFSRDISLAGNDLRAAAEPVRRTVDTCDDVVCSL
;
A
#
# COMPACT_ATOMS: atom_id res chain seq x y z
N MET A 1 17.60 28.01 23.16
CA MET A 1 17.43 27.98 21.70
C MET A 1 18.78 28.25 21.06
N PHE A 2 19.21 27.40 20.14
CA PHE A 2 20.49 27.48 19.43
C PHE A 2 20.21 27.88 17.98
N ASN A 3 20.51 29.11 17.61
CA ASN A 3 20.26 29.59 16.25
C ASN A 3 21.48 29.31 15.38
N ILE A 4 21.29 28.58 14.25
CA ILE A 4 22.38 28.16 13.37
C ILE A 4 23.20 29.30 12.77
N ARG A 5 22.62 30.50 12.64
CA ARG A 5 23.35 31.69 12.18
C ARG A 5 24.49 32.06 13.14
N GLY A 6 24.29 31.85 14.47
CA GLY A 6 25.34 32.05 15.47
C GLY A 6 26.50 31.09 15.37
N TYR A 7 26.36 30.00 14.62
CA TYR A 7 27.38 28.99 14.33
C TYR A 7 27.96 29.11 12.92
N GLY A 8 27.60 30.15 12.17
CA GLY A 8 28.21 30.48 10.88
C GLY A 8 27.44 30.06 9.64
N ALA A 9 26.19 29.59 9.76
CA ALA A 9 25.35 29.24 8.62
C ALA A 9 25.11 30.47 7.73
N LYS A 10 25.27 30.33 6.40
CA LYS A 10 25.22 31.40 5.41
C LYS A 10 23.84 31.59 4.79
N ALA A 11 23.12 30.50 4.50
CA ALA A 11 21.87 30.49 3.75
C ALA A 11 21.98 31.21 2.38
N ASP A 12 23.01 30.94 1.64
CA ASP A 12 23.28 31.50 0.30
C ASP A 12 23.01 30.43 -0.80
N LYS A 13 22.49 29.26 -0.41
CA LYS A 13 22.18 28.11 -1.29
C LYS A 13 23.40 27.47 -1.96
N THR A 14 24.61 27.96 -1.71
CA THR A 14 25.86 27.51 -2.34
C THR A 14 26.84 26.94 -1.34
N THR A 15 27.01 27.60 -0.20
CA THR A 15 27.86 27.12 0.89
C THR A 15 27.23 25.88 1.55
N ASN A 16 28.04 24.84 1.80
CA ASN A 16 27.58 23.72 2.60
C ASN A 16 27.42 24.15 4.08
N ASP A 17 26.20 24.40 4.49
CA ASP A 17 25.84 24.87 5.83
C ASP A 17 25.73 23.72 6.85
N ALA A 18 25.85 22.44 6.44
CA ALA A 18 25.74 21.30 7.34
C ALA A 18 26.72 21.37 8.53
N PRO A 19 27.99 21.77 8.39
CA PRO A 19 28.91 21.92 9.52
C PRO A 19 28.41 22.92 10.58
N ALA A 20 27.83 24.05 10.16
CA ALA A 20 27.30 25.05 11.08
C ALA A 20 26.06 24.56 11.80
N ILE A 21 25.17 23.86 11.11
CA ILE A 21 23.98 23.23 11.68
C ILE A 21 24.40 22.13 12.67
N GLN A 22 25.38 21.30 12.29
CA GLN A 22 25.92 20.26 13.17
C GLN A 22 26.53 20.82 14.44
N ALA A 23 27.31 21.90 14.36
CA ALA A 23 27.88 22.56 15.51
C ALA A 23 26.80 23.07 16.49
N ALA A 24 25.69 23.60 15.97
CA ALA A 24 24.54 24.02 16.78
C ALA A 24 23.85 22.82 17.45
N ILE A 25 23.69 21.70 16.73
CA ILE A 25 23.11 20.46 17.27
C ILE A 25 23.99 19.87 18.37
N ASP A 26 25.30 19.80 18.16
CA ASP A 26 26.25 19.25 19.11
C ASP A 26 26.33 20.11 20.38
N ALA A 27 26.30 21.45 20.25
CA ALA A 27 26.24 22.36 21.36
C ALA A 27 24.93 22.26 22.15
N CYS A 28 23.80 22.08 21.45
CA CYS A 28 22.50 21.87 22.08
C CYS A 28 22.47 20.55 22.87
N HIS A 29 22.97 19.47 22.27
CA HIS A 29 23.07 18.17 22.94
C HIS A 29 23.98 18.22 24.16
N ALA A 30 25.15 18.85 24.04
CA ALA A 30 26.09 19.01 25.15
C ALA A 30 25.52 19.84 26.32
N ALA A 31 24.60 20.74 26.05
CA ALA A 31 23.85 21.50 27.05
C ALA A 31 22.68 20.73 27.71
N GLY A 32 22.52 19.43 27.38
CA GLY A 32 21.46 18.58 27.90
C GLY A 32 20.20 18.53 27.03
N GLY A 33 20.23 19.15 25.85
CA GLY A 33 19.11 19.16 24.88
C GLY A 33 18.46 20.52 24.71
N GLY A 34 17.45 20.56 23.86
CA GLY A 34 16.70 21.79 23.56
C GLY A 34 16.35 21.92 22.07
N THR A 35 16.22 23.19 21.62
CA THR A 35 15.81 23.49 20.25
C THR A 35 16.95 24.16 19.47
N VAL A 36 17.26 23.57 18.32
CA VAL A 36 18.12 24.17 17.27
C VAL A 36 17.20 24.82 16.24
N HIS A 37 17.27 26.12 16.10
CA HIS A 37 16.41 26.90 15.21
C HIS A 37 17.12 27.21 13.88
N VAL A 38 16.45 26.87 12.79
CA VAL A 38 16.82 27.19 11.42
C VAL A 38 15.93 28.34 10.95
N PRO A 39 16.42 29.59 10.94
CA PRO A 39 15.62 30.73 10.49
C PRO A 39 15.41 30.74 8.97
N ALA A 40 14.51 31.58 8.47
CA ALA A 40 14.26 31.75 7.03
C ALA A 40 15.55 31.90 6.20
N GLY A 41 15.61 31.22 5.08
CA GLY A 41 16.74 31.22 4.14
C GLY A 41 16.94 29.86 3.45
N ASP A 42 17.78 29.84 2.43
CA ASP A 42 18.10 28.65 1.63
C ASP A 42 19.48 28.11 2.01
N TYR A 43 19.51 26.96 2.65
CA TYR A 43 20.72 26.31 3.18
C TYR A 43 21.06 25.07 2.36
N ARG A 44 22.18 25.08 1.64
CA ARG A 44 22.71 23.86 0.99
C ARG A 44 23.38 23.01 2.06
N CYS A 45 23.01 21.73 2.16
CA CYS A 45 23.47 20.87 3.24
C CYS A 45 23.88 19.50 2.71
N GLY A 46 25.04 19.03 3.13
CA GLY A 46 25.36 17.63 3.19
C GLY A 46 24.64 16.95 4.36
N MET A 47 25.19 15.83 4.83
CA MET A 47 24.64 15.08 5.95
C MET A 47 24.66 15.88 7.26
N ILE A 48 23.53 15.85 7.98
CA ILE A 48 23.36 16.38 9.33
C ILE A 48 22.93 15.23 10.24
N ARG A 49 23.63 15.04 11.36
CA ARG A 49 23.34 14.01 12.34
C ARG A 49 22.61 14.59 13.55
N LEU A 50 21.37 14.17 13.76
CA LEU A 50 20.62 14.54 14.94
C LEU A 50 21.09 13.76 16.17
N ARG A 51 20.98 14.39 17.34
CA ARG A 51 21.38 13.85 18.65
C ARG A 51 20.17 13.70 19.56
N SER A 52 20.31 12.88 20.59
CA SER A 52 19.28 12.72 21.63
C SER A 52 18.94 14.05 22.28
N HIS A 53 17.65 14.22 22.60
CA HIS A 53 17.07 15.39 23.27
C HIS A 53 17.17 16.69 22.45
N VAL A 54 17.37 16.61 21.13
CA VAL A 54 17.44 17.77 20.24
C VAL A 54 16.20 17.84 19.34
N THR A 55 15.57 19.00 19.34
CA THR A 55 14.54 19.38 18.37
C THR A 55 15.17 20.26 17.30
N LEU A 56 15.13 19.85 16.04
CA LEU A 56 15.45 20.68 14.88
C LEU A 56 14.16 21.41 14.46
N GLU A 57 14.11 22.71 14.67
CA GLU A 57 12.96 23.54 14.30
C GLU A 57 13.26 24.29 12.99
N LEU A 58 12.48 24.00 11.96
CA LEU A 58 12.56 24.70 10.67
C LEU A 58 11.57 25.88 10.68
N GLY A 59 12.09 27.10 10.76
CA GLY A 59 11.26 28.32 10.70
C GLY A 59 10.52 28.45 9.36
N ALA A 60 9.42 29.21 9.35
CA ALA A 60 8.73 29.54 8.12
C ALA A 60 9.69 30.23 7.13
N GLY A 61 9.72 29.75 5.88
CA GLY A 61 10.66 30.23 4.85
C GLY A 61 12.09 29.68 4.95
N ALA A 62 12.38 28.76 5.88
CA ALA A 62 13.63 28.00 5.89
C ALA A 62 13.56 26.84 4.90
N THR A 63 14.59 26.64 4.08
CA THR A 63 14.72 25.47 3.20
C THR A 63 16.11 24.86 3.37
N LEU A 64 16.16 23.58 3.76
CA LEU A 64 17.37 22.77 3.70
C LEU A 64 17.40 22.02 2.37
N TRP A 65 18.36 22.34 1.52
CA TRP A 65 18.59 21.71 0.21
C TRP A 65 19.64 20.62 0.35
N THR A 66 19.41 19.44 -0.22
CA THR A 66 20.45 18.40 -0.29
C THR A 66 21.63 18.85 -1.14
N SER A 67 22.87 18.57 -0.69
CA SER A 67 24.06 18.69 -1.54
C SER A 67 24.03 17.61 -2.63
N THR A 68 24.54 17.96 -3.80
CA THR A 68 24.73 17.01 -4.91
C THR A 68 26.13 16.36 -4.92
N ASN A 69 26.99 16.75 -3.97
CA ASN A 69 28.34 16.21 -3.84
C ASN A 69 28.35 14.95 -2.95
N PRO A 70 28.70 13.76 -3.48
CA PRO A 70 28.74 12.53 -2.67
C PRO A 70 29.70 12.61 -1.47
N ALA A 71 30.75 13.44 -1.55
CA ALA A 71 31.73 13.61 -0.46
C ALA A 71 31.11 14.29 0.79
N ASP A 72 29.94 14.91 0.67
CA ASP A 72 29.24 15.54 1.79
C ASP A 72 28.39 14.54 2.63
N TYR A 73 28.47 13.22 2.32
CA TYR A 73 27.65 12.19 2.94
C TYR A 73 28.44 10.96 3.38
N GLU A 74 27.95 10.30 4.41
CA GLU A 74 28.27 8.90 4.68
C GLU A 74 27.36 8.04 3.80
N LEU A 75 27.98 7.27 2.88
CA LEU A 75 27.23 6.54 1.87
C LEU A 75 26.80 5.16 2.37
N THR A 76 25.55 4.83 2.14
CA THR A 76 25.00 3.48 2.30
C THR A 76 24.87 2.81 0.93
N GLN A 77 24.93 1.47 0.89
CA GLN A 77 24.77 0.70 -0.34
C GLN A 77 23.45 -0.08 -0.27
N ARG A 78 22.45 0.31 -1.04
CA ARG A 78 21.20 -0.43 -1.20
C ARG A 78 21.05 -0.92 -2.64
N THR A 79 20.55 -0.08 -3.53
CA THR A 79 20.44 -0.34 -4.98
C THR A 79 21.32 0.61 -5.79
N SER A 80 21.80 1.66 -5.17
CA SER A 80 22.77 2.65 -5.59
C SER A 80 23.52 3.11 -4.35
N GLN A 81 24.59 3.89 -4.48
CA GLN A 81 25.15 4.61 -3.33
C GLN A 81 24.15 5.67 -2.90
N GLU A 82 23.77 5.66 -1.64
CA GLU A 82 22.76 6.56 -1.09
C GLU A 82 23.33 7.34 0.10
N GLY A 83 23.19 8.67 0.04
CA GLY A 83 23.33 9.56 1.18
C GLY A 83 21.98 9.98 1.74
N TYR A 84 21.95 10.53 2.94
CA TYR A 84 20.75 11.08 3.56
C TYR A 84 21.03 12.45 4.17
N LEU A 85 20.11 13.40 3.96
CA LEU A 85 20.26 14.75 4.50
C LEU A 85 20.25 14.76 6.03
N LEU A 86 19.27 14.07 6.64
CA LEU A 86 19.13 13.95 8.07
C LEU A 86 19.33 12.50 8.51
N GLN A 87 20.23 12.27 9.44
CA GLN A 87 20.49 10.96 10.02
C GLN A 87 20.41 10.99 11.54
N ALA A 88 20.01 9.88 12.15
CA ALA A 88 20.13 9.63 13.57
C ALA A 88 20.31 8.14 13.81
N ASP A 89 21.15 7.78 14.78
CA ASP A 89 21.40 6.40 15.15
C ASP A 89 21.31 6.27 16.67
N GLY A 90 20.40 5.40 17.15
CA GLY A 90 20.14 5.17 18.56
C GLY A 90 19.71 6.39 19.36
N ALA A 91 19.32 7.47 18.70
CA ALA A 91 18.93 8.71 19.39
C ALA A 91 17.54 8.60 20.05
N GLU A 92 17.41 9.23 21.22
CA GLU A 92 16.16 9.29 21.98
C GLU A 92 15.62 10.74 22.04
N HIS A 93 14.29 10.90 22.07
CA HIS A 93 13.63 12.19 22.16
C HIS A 93 14.11 13.16 21.05
N VAL A 94 14.11 12.71 19.81
CA VAL A 94 14.53 13.50 18.66
C VAL A 94 13.32 14.02 17.89
N ALA A 95 13.35 15.29 17.51
CA ALA A 95 12.24 15.89 16.78
C ALA A 95 12.70 16.74 15.59
N ILE A 96 11.89 16.75 14.54
CA ILE A 96 11.97 17.69 13.41
C ILE A 96 10.58 18.34 13.31
N VAL A 97 10.51 19.64 13.47
CA VAL A 97 9.24 20.35 13.54
C VAL A 97 9.32 21.71 12.84
N GLY A 98 8.18 22.33 12.59
CA GLY A 98 8.10 23.72 12.11
C GLY A 98 7.42 23.84 10.75
N GLN A 99 7.54 25.00 10.10
CA GLN A 99 6.87 25.32 8.83
C GLN A 99 7.86 25.48 7.66
N GLY A 100 9.08 24.98 7.84
CA GLY A 100 10.10 25.01 6.80
C GLY A 100 10.07 23.77 5.89
N THR A 101 11.04 23.73 4.99
CA THR A 101 11.10 22.75 3.91
C THR A 101 12.42 21.96 3.95
N LEU A 102 12.33 20.65 3.79
CA LEU A 102 13.44 19.79 3.40
C LEU A 102 13.32 19.51 1.89
N ARG A 103 14.36 19.74 1.12
CA ARG A 103 14.28 19.62 -0.33
C ARG A 103 15.41 18.80 -0.92
N GLY A 104 15.04 17.73 -1.60
CA GLY A 104 15.93 16.93 -2.43
C GLY A 104 16.04 17.43 -3.87
N GLU A 105 16.76 16.68 -4.68
CA GLU A 105 16.98 16.96 -6.10
C GLU A 105 16.32 15.92 -7.04
N GLY A 106 15.40 15.08 -6.50
CA GLY A 106 14.68 14.04 -7.24
C GLY A 106 13.49 14.57 -8.07
N ASN A 107 13.66 15.72 -8.72
CA ASN A 107 12.62 16.39 -9.53
C ASN A 107 12.74 16.11 -11.03
N TRP A 108 13.14 14.89 -11.39
CA TRP A 108 13.34 14.43 -12.76
C TRP A 108 12.85 12.98 -12.95
N PRO A 109 12.46 12.59 -14.19
CA PRO A 109 11.98 11.23 -14.46
C PRO A 109 13.09 10.20 -14.25
N LEU A 110 12.82 9.15 -13.48
CA LEU A 110 13.70 8.01 -13.27
C LEU A 110 12.91 6.71 -13.38
N GLY A 111 13.38 5.77 -14.18
CA GLY A 111 12.80 4.46 -14.35
C GLY A 111 12.42 4.14 -15.79
N ARG A 112 12.34 2.86 -16.12
CA ARG A 112 12.08 2.36 -17.49
C ARG A 112 10.84 2.96 -18.14
N PHE A 113 9.78 3.11 -17.38
CA PHE A 113 8.51 3.62 -17.89
C PHE A 113 8.57 5.11 -18.27
N PHE A 114 9.60 5.80 -17.81
CA PHE A 114 9.82 7.22 -18.06
C PHE A 114 11.06 7.49 -18.93
N GLY A 115 11.58 6.45 -19.60
CA GLY A 115 12.69 6.58 -20.54
C GLY A 115 14.09 6.66 -19.92
N VAL A 116 14.21 6.48 -18.59
CA VAL A 116 15.49 6.47 -17.88
C VAL A 116 15.67 5.10 -17.20
N PRO A 117 16.27 4.11 -17.90
CA PRO A 117 16.31 2.72 -17.41
C PRO A 117 17.30 2.50 -16.27
N GLU A 118 18.33 3.32 -16.19
CA GLU A 118 19.43 3.15 -15.23
C GLU A 118 19.33 4.16 -14.08
N LYS A 119 19.63 3.70 -12.86
CA LYS A 119 19.73 4.58 -11.70
C LYS A 119 21.07 5.30 -11.72
N PRO A 120 21.12 6.56 -11.30
CA PRO A 120 22.39 7.26 -11.13
C PRO A 120 23.24 6.53 -10.07
N PRO A 121 24.57 6.66 -10.14
CA PRO A 121 25.47 6.01 -9.20
C PRO A 121 25.30 6.51 -7.75
N PHE A 122 24.77 7.72 -7.58
CA PHE A 122 24.56 8.35 -6.27
C PHE A 122 23.18 9.02 -6.21
N ARG A 123 22.50 8.87 -5.06
CA ARG A 123 21.16 9.44 -4.77
C ARG A 123 21.09 9.93 -3.34
N VAL A 124 20.21 10.88 -3.04
CA VAL A 124 20.05 11.43 -1.70
C VAL A 124 18.62 11.29 -1.21
N GLY A 125 18.43 10.43 -0.19
CA GLY A 125 17.19 10.41 0.60
C GLY A 125 17.15 11.59 1.58
N ILE A 126 15.99 11.84 2.14
CA ILE A 126 15.82 12.96 3.06
C ILE A 126 16.19 12.56 4.49
N LEU A 127 15.68 11.43 4.97
CA LEU A 127 15.87 11.03 6.36
C LEU A 127 16.15 9.53 6.48
N LEU A 128 17.18 9.19 7.25
CA LEU A 128 17.44 7.82 7.73
C LEU A 128 17.63 7.83 9.25
N PHE A 129 16.67 7.29 9.98
CA PHE A 129 16.78 7.07 11.41
C PHE A 129 16.85 5.58 11.71
N THR A 130 17.86 5.18 12.49
CA THR A 130 18.08 3.78 12.86
C THR A 130 18.06 3.63 14.37
N GLY A 131 17.24 2.70 14.88
CA GLY A 131 17.18 2.38 16.32
C GLY A 131 16.76 3.53 17.22
N CYS A 132 16.15 4.58 16.70
CA CYS A 132 15.76 5.76 17.46
C CYS A 132 14.47 5.53 18.25
N ARG A 133 14.33 6.23 19.37
CA ARG A 133 13.15 6.13 20.25
C ARG A 133 12.54 7.50 20.50
N GLN A 134 11.20 7.56 20.58
CA GLN A 134 10.46 8.82 20.79
C GLN A 134 10.80 9.87 19.72
N VAL A 135 10.54 9.49 18.47
CA VAL A 135 10.77 10.33 17.28
C VAL A 135 9.51 11.13 16.98
N THR A 136 9.66 12.42 16.72
CA THR A 136 8.53 13.30 16.29
C THR A 136 8.90 14.04 15.02
N ILE A 137 8.05 13.95 13.98
CA ILE A 137 8.20 14.72 12.73
C ILE A 137 6.87 15.41 12.47
N ARG A 138 6.84 16.76 12.49
CA ARG A 138 5.59 17.51 12.41
C ARG A 138 5.65 18.79 11.60
N ASP A 139 4.55 19.07 10.88
CA ASP A 139 4.19 20.35 10.26
C ASP A 139 5.17 20.82 9.16
N ILE A 140 6.13 20.01 8.77
CA ILE A 140 7.13 20.33 7.74
C ILE A 140 6.67 19.96 6.34
N THR A 141 7.26 20.61 5.34
CA THR A 141 7.15 20.24 3.93
C THR A 141 8.41 19.52 3.46
N ILE A 142 8.24 18.45 2.68
CA ILE A 142 9.34 17.69 2.07
C ILE A 142 9.11 17.63 0.57
N LEU A 143 10.11 18.03 -0.20
CA LEU A 143 10.03 18.10 -1.66
C LEU A 143 11.13 17.27 -2.31
N TYR A 144 10.77 16.49 -3.33
CA TYR A 144 11.67 15.86 -4.29
C TYR A 144 12.77 15.00 -3.67
N GLY A 145 12.39 14.10 -2.78
CA GLY A 145 13.30 13.03 -2.32
C GLY A 145 13.83 12.24 -3.52
N ASP A 146 15.14 12.00 -3.57
CA ASP A 146 15.79 11.28 -4.68
C ASP A 146 15.90 9.76 -4.41
N ALA A 147 15.63 9.34 -3.19
CA ALA A 147 15.52 7.94 -2.72
C ALA A 147 14.39 7.87 -1.69
N TRP A 148 14.27 6.79 -0.91
CA TRP A 148 13.27 6.69 0.17
C TRP A 148 13.29 7.94 1.04
N THR A 149 12.15 8.64 1.08
CA THR A 149 12.09 10.01 1.64
C THR A 149 12.25 9.99 3.16
N LEU A 150 11.37 9.29 3.86
CA LEU A 150 11.46 9.10 5.32
C LEU A 150 11.67 7.63 5.65
N HIS A 151 12.91 7.21 5.75
CA HIS A 151 13.28 5.85 6.11
C HIS A 151 13.55 5.74 7.61
N LEU A 152 12.65 5.06 8.32
CA LEU A 152 12.76 4.78 9.74
C LEU A 152 13.04 3.29 9.91
N LYS A 153 14.21 2.93 10.43
CA LYS A 153 14.62 1.53 10.62
C LYS A 153 14.72 1.20 12.10
N ARG A 154 13.97 0.20 12.57
CA ARG A 154 13.97 -0.25 13.98
C ARG A 154 13.70 0.88 14.98
N CYS A 155 12.89 1.86 14.60
CA CYS A 155 12.49 2.96 15.47
C CYS A 155 11.28 2.58 16.32
N GLU A 156 11.18 3.19 17.52
CA GLU A 156 10.11 2.93 18.46
C GLU A 156 9.48 4.23 18.95
N ARG A 157 8.14 4.24 19.11
CA ARG A 157 7.36 5.42 19.53
C ARG A 157 7.58 6.61 18.59
N VAL A 158 7.17 6.42 17.34
CA VAL A 158 7.29 7.40 16.27
C VAL A 158 5.96 8.11 16.07
N VAL A 159 5.98 9.42 15.97
CA VAL A 159 4.84 10.26 15.59
C VAL A 159 5.20 11.09 14.36
N ILE A 160 4.41 10.93 13.29
CA ILE A 160 4.51 11.73 12.06
C ILE A 160 3.13 12.38 11.87
N ASP A 161 3.05 13.69 11.91
CA ASP A 161 1.77 14.39 11.92
C ASP A 161 1.82 15.69 11.11
N GLY A 162 0.80 15.92 10.29
CA GLY A 162 0.62 17.18 9.54
C GLY A 162 1.68 17.50 8.50
N ILE A 163 2.45 16.52 8.04
CA ILE A 163 3.50 16.78 7.04
C ILE A 163 2.96 16.70 5.61
N THR A 164 3.61 17.46 4.72
CA THR A 164 3.41 17.35 3.28
C THR A 164 4.66 16.75 2.64
N ILE A 165 4.51 15.67 1.87
CA ILE A 165 5.55 15.12 0.99
C ILE A 165 5.08 15.29 -0.45
N HIS A 166 5.91 15.91 -1.29
CA HIS A 166 5.65 16.05 -2.71
C HIS A 166 6.89 15.68 -3.53
N ASN A 167 6.92 14.44 -3.98
CA ASN A 167 7.95 13.91 -4.87
C ASN A 167 7.46 13.96 -6.34
N ASP A 168 8.38 13.88 -7.29
CA ASP A 168 8.02 13.71 -8.69
C ASP A 168 7.45 12.30 -8.89
N ILE A 169 6.20 12.20 -9.34
CA ILE A 169 5.50 10.91 -9.58
C ILE A 169 6.19 10.03 -10.62
N ARG A 170 7.13 10.57 -11.39
CA ARG A 170 7.94 9.86 -12.39
C ARG A 170 9.29 9.41 -11.84
N HIS A 171 9.59 9.68 -10.57
CA HIS A 171 10.87 9.35 -9.95
C HIS A 171 10.74 8.08 -9.09
N ILE A 172 11.25 6.95 -9.57
CA ILE A 172 11.14 5.67 -8.85
C ILE A 172 11.96 5.66 -7.56
N ASN A 173 11.53 4.85 -6.59
CA ASN A 173 12.09 4.74 -5.24
C ASN A 173 12.10 6.08 -4.46
N SER A 174 11.27 7.03 -4.84
CA SER A 174 10.98 8.20 -4.01
C SER A 174 9.72 7.93 -3.18
N ASP A 175 9.79 6.85 -2.40
CA ASP A 175 8.76 6.44 -1.46
C ASP A 175 8.51 7.58 -0.46
N GLY A 176 7.31 7.68 0.10
CA GLY A 176 6.98 8.73 1.06
C GLY A 176 7.49 8.42 2.46
N ILE A 177 6.87 7.46 3.14
CA ILE A 177 7.21 7.07 4.52
C ILE A 177 7.41 5.56 4.59
N ASP A 178 8.59 5.13 5.03
CA ASP A 178 9.04 3.75 5.15
C ASP A 178 9.30 3.36 6.61
N PRO A 179 8.29 2.98 7.41
CA PRO A 179 8.50 2.33 8.68
C PRO A 179 9.02 0.91 8.45
N ASN A 180 10.30 0.68 8.69
CA ASN A 180 10.99 -0.57 8.46
C ASN A 180 11.33 -1.25 9.79
N SER A 181 10.63 -2.33 10.13
CA SER A 181 10.77 -3.02 11.42
C SER A 181 10.59 -2.07 12.61
N CYS A 182 9.64 -1.14 12.51
CA CYS A 182 9.33 -0.15 13.53
C CYS A 182 8.17 -0.61 14.43
N ARG A 183 8.12 -0.05 15.64
CA ARG A 183 7.08 -0.34 16.62
C ARG A 183 6.49 0.94 17.21
N ASP A 184 5.18 0.91 17.54
CA ASP A 184 4.46 2.04 18.11
C ASP A 184 4.51 3.29 17.22
N VAL A 185 4.09 3.16 15.96
CA VAL A 185 4.13 4.23 14.96
C VAL A 185 2.76 4.85 14.77
N ARG A 186 2.67 6.16 14.77
CA ARG A 186 1.46 6.92 14.44
C ARG A 186 1.75 7.90 13.31
N ILE A 187 0.97 7.80 12.23
CA ILE A 187 1.04 8.67 11.06
C ILE A 187 -0.34 9.29 10.87
N SER A 188 -0.43 10.62 10.89
CA SER A 188 -1.72 11.30 10.80
C SER A 188 -1.66 12.61 10.04
N ASN A 189 -2.80 12.99 9.43
CA ASN A 189 -3.00 14.30 8.81
C ASN A 189 -1.96 14.64 7.71
N CYS A 190 -1.41 13.63 7.04
CA CYS A 190 -0.36 13.81 6.03
C CYS A 190 -0.94 13.91 4.62
N HIS A 191 -0.29 14.74 3.79
CA HIS A 191 -0.52 14.78 2.35
C HIS A 191 0.73 14.27 1.62
N ILE A 192 0.61 13.14 0.91
CA ILE A 192 1.76 12.46 0.33
C ILE A 192 1.53 12.23 -1.16
N VAL A 193 2.40 12.82 -1.98
CA VAL A 193 2.57 12.53 -3.40
C VAL A 193 3.94 11.87 -3.58
N ALA A 194 3.96 10.63 -4.04
CA ALA A 194 5.19 9.84 -4.15
C ALA A 194 5.41 9.32 -5.58
N GLY A 195 6.65 9.19 -5.98
CA GLY A 195 7.00 8.55 -7.26
C GLY A 195 7.13 7.02 -7.15
N ASP A 196 7.09 6.48 -5.94
CA ASP A 196 6.97 5.07 -5.61
C ASP A 196 5.88 4.88 -4.54
N ASP A 197 6.04 4.05 -3.53
CA ASP A 197 5.00 3.80 -2.54
C ASP A 197 4.76 5.03 -1.63
N CYS A 198 3.50 5.34 -1.22
CA CYS A 198 3.27 6.48 -0.32
C CYS A 198 3.61 6.15 1.13
N ILE A 199 2.95 5.15 1.72
CA ILE A 199 3.26 4.64 3.05
C ILE A 199 3.50 3.15 2.91
N VAL A 200 4.74 2.72 3.17
CA VAL A 200 5.11 1.33 2.99
C VAL A 200 5.77 0.76 4.24
N LEU A 201 5.10 -0.20 4.85
CA LEU A 201 5.65 -0.95 5.98
C LEU A 201 6.56 -2.04 5.45
N LYS A 202 7.78 -2.10 5.95
CA LYS A 202 8.81 -3.05 5.54
C LYS A 202 9.38 -3.80 6.75
N ALA A 203 9.95 -4.97 6.49
CA ALA A 203 10.77 -5.71 7.43
C ALA A 203 11.96 -6.29 6.65
N THR A 204 12.98 -5.45 6.44
CA THR A 204 14.13 -5.76 5.58
C THR A 204 15.22 -6.57 6.29
N ASP A 205 15.07 -6.78 7.59
CA ASP A 205 16.13 -7.35 8.41
C ASP A 205 16.03 -8.88 8.47
N PRO A 206 17.08 -9.61 8.06
CA PRO A 206 17.15 -11.06 8.22
C PRO A 206 16.99 -11.54 9.67
N GLU A 207 17.30 -10.69 10.67
CA GLU A 207 17.07 -10.98 12.09
C GLU A 207 15.58 -10.97 12.48
N ARG A 208 14.69 -10.70 11.53
CA ARG A 208 13.23 -10.80 11.66
C ARG A 208 12.61 -9.86 12.70
N TYR A 209 13.12 -8.64 12.84
CA TYR A 209 12.46 -7.63 13.65
C TYR A 209 11.08 -7.29 13.06
N PRO A 210 10.02 -7.33 13.88
CA PRO A 210 8.67 -7.08 13.42
C PRO A 210 8.40 -5.60 13.12
N CYS A 211 7.41 -5.35 12.27
CA CYS A 211 6.75 -4.05 12.14
C CYS A 211 5.38 -4.17 12.81
N GLU A 212 5.18 -3.49 13.95
CA GLU A 212 3.99 -3.72 14.78
C GLU A 212 3.44 -2.47 15.48
N ASN A 213 2.16 -2.53 15.81
CA ASN A 213 1.42 -1.44 16.45
C ASN A 213 1.53 -0.12 15.65
N VAL A 214 1.08 -0.17 14.40
CA VAL A 214 1.11 0.97 13.47
C VAL A 214 -0.31 1.48 13.23
N VAL A 215 -0.53 2.76 13.47
CA VAL A 215 -1.81 3.43 13.20
C VAL A 215 -1.61 4.56 12.21
N VAL A 216 -2.35 4.53 11.10
CA VAL A 216 -2.35 5.58 10.07
C VAL A 216 -3.77 6.10 9.88
N THR A 217 -3.93 7.43 9.92
CA THR A 217 -5.27 8.02 9.77
C THR A 217 -5.24 9.40 9.12
N ASN A 218 -6.36 9.80 8.50
CA ASN A 218 -6.58 11.13 7.93
C ASN A 218 -5.53 11.54 6.88
N CYS A 219 -5.03 10.60 6.08
CA CYS A 219 -4.01 10.90 5.07
C CYS A 219 -4.60 10.95 3.66
N THR A 220 -4.05 11.83 2.82
CA THR A 220 -4.29 11.85 1.37
C THR A 220 -3.03 11.33 0.66
N LEU A 221 -3.20 10.30 -0.17
CA LEU A 221 -2.11 9.56 -0.79
C LEU A 221 -2.28 9.54 -2.32
N GLU A 222 -1.22 9.86 -3.04
CA GLU A 222 -1.19 9.85 -4.51
C GLU A 222 0.12 9.28 -5.02
N THR A 223 0.06 8.28 -5.92
CA THR A 223 1.28 7.66 -6.49
C THR A 223 1.01 6.87 -7.75
N THR A 224 1.99 6.75 -8.62
CA THR A 224 1.97 5.80 -9.75
C THR A 224 2.33 4.36 -9.33
N CYS A 225 2.55 4.08 -8.06
CA CYS A 225 2.89 2.75 -7.51
C CYS A 225 1.81 2.28 -6.51
N THR A 226 2.15 1.98 -5.26
CA THR A 226 1.22 1.50 -4.25
C THR A 226 1.03 2.54 -3.15
N ALA A 227 -0.22 2.97 -2.91
CA ALA A 227 -0.48 4.01 -1.91
C ALA A 227 -0.24 3.52 -0.47
N ILE A 228 -0.82 2.37 -0.11
CA ILE A 228 -0.59 1.68 1.17
C ILE A 228 0.01 0.32 0.88
N LYS A 229 1.21 0.05 1.37
CA LYS A 229 1.91 -1.20 1.06
C LYS A 229 2.49 -1.89 2.30
N LEU A 230 2.43 -3.21 2.31
CA LEU A 230 3.12 -4.09 3.24
C LEU A 230 4.07 -4.99 2.43
N GLY A 231 5.36 -4.90 2.72
CA GLY A 231 6.42 -5.60 1.97
C GLY A 231 6.99 -4.73 0.83
N THR A 232 7.60 -5.26 -0.21
CA THR A 232 7.86 -6.70 -0.49
C THR A 232 8.82 -7.39 0.49
N GLU A 233 9.73 -6.62 1.11
CA GLU A 233 10.64 -7.15 2.13
C GLU A 233 9.82 -7.46 3.39
N SER A 234 9.69 -8.75 3.67
CA SER A 234 8.82 -9.31 4.70
C SER A 234 9.51 -10.44 5.48
N TRP A 235 10.70 -10.14 6.00
CA TRP A 235 11.45 -11.07 6.85
C TRP A 235 10.86 -11.15 8.26
N GLY A 236 10.55 -10.01 8.88
CA GLY A 236 9.88 -9.91 10.18
C GLY A 236 8.36 -9.81 10.03
N ASP A 237 7.65 -10.17 11.08
CA ASP A 237 6.18 -10.18 11.09
C ASP A 237 5.59 -8.76 11.09
N PHE A 238 4.36 -8.64 10.58
CA PHE A 238 3.58 -7.42 10.60
C PHE A 238 2.33 -7.67 11.43
N ARG A 239 2.14 -6.90 12.53
CA ARG A 239 1.05 -7.14 13.48
C ARG A 239 0.41 -5.84 13.96
N ASP A 240 -0.89 -5.90 14.24
CA ASP A 240 -1.63 -4.80 14.88
C ASP A 240 -1.50 -3.50 14.08
N ILE A 241 -1.89 -3.56 12.79
CA ILE A 241 -1.74 -2.47 11.83
C ILE A 241 -3.11 -1.97 11.40
N HIS A 242 -3.34 -0.66 11.55
CA HIS A 242 -4.63 -0.04 11.31
C HIS A 242 -4.50 1.18 10.41
N PHE A 243 -5.23 1.17 9.29
CA PHE A 243 -5.39 2.32 8.39
C PHE A 243 -6.84 2.77 8.38
N SER A 244 -7.09 4.06 8.57
CA SER A 244 -8.45 4.60 8.59
C SER A 244 -8.56 6.01 8.03
N ASN A 245 -9.75 6.37 7.54
CA ASN A 245 -10.07 7.74 7.11
C ASN A 245 -9.09 8.31 6.07
N CYS A 246 -8.65 7.49 5.12
CA CYS A 246 -7.69 7.90 4.11
C CYS A 246 -8.36 8.08 2.74
N THR A 247 -7.85 9.05 1.97
CA THR A 247 -8.21 9.25 0.57
C THR A 247 -7.01 8.88 -0.30
N ILE A 248 -7.21 7.91 -1.17
CA ILE A 248 -6.20 7.44 -2.13
C ILE A 248 -6.65 7.87 -3.51
N ARG A 249 -5.79 8.59 -4.23
CA ARG A 249 -6.10 9.10 -5.57
C ARG A 249 -4.98 8.77 -6.54
N ASN A 250 -5.35 8.69 -7.81
CA ASN A 250 -4.38 8.54 -8.91
C ASN A 250 -3.34 7.46 -8.63
N THR A 251 -3.77 6.26 -8.19
CA THR A 251 -2.84 5.19 -7.82
C THR A 251 -2.94 3.96 -8.72
N SER A 252 -1.81 3.26 -8.89
CA SER A 252 -1.82 1.93 -9.51
C SER A 252 -2.42 0.91 -8.56
N VAL A 253 -1.89 0.82 -7.34
CA VAL A 253 -2.40 -0.09 -6.32
C VAL A 253 -2.82 0.71 -5.09
N GLY A 254 -4.08 0.58 -4.68
CA GLY A 254 -4.59 1.29 -3.52
C GLY A 254 -4.00 0.72 -2.23
N ILE A 255 -4.30 -0.55 -1.95
CA ILE A 255 -3.80 -1.27 -0.77
C ILE A 255 -3.14 -2.56 -1.26
N GLY A 256 -1.85 -2.75 -0.97
CA GLY A 256 -1.06 -3.88 -1.44
C GLY A 256 -0.36 -4.66 -0.34
N PHE A 257 -0.60 -5.98 -0.29
CA PHE A 257 0.10 -6.94 0.55
C PHE A 257 1.00 -7.80 -0.32
N TYR A 258 2.30 -7.72 -0.09
CA TYR A 258 3.30 -8.46 -0.85
C TYR A 258 4.15 -9.31 0.09
N LEU A 259 3.64 -10.47 0.48
CA LEU A 259 4.29 -11.35 1.43
C LEU A 259 5.20 -12.34 0.70
N LYS A 260 6.53 -12.18 0.84
CA LYS A 260 7.52 -12.95 0.05
C LYS A 260 8.61 -13.68 0.85
N ASP A 261 8.86 -13.28 2.11
CA ASP A 261 10.03 -13.74 2.87
C ASP A 261 9.65 -14.52 4.13
N GLY A 262 8.44 -15.09 4.14
CA GLY A 262 7.99 -16.03 5.16
C GLY A 262 7.59 -15.43 6.49
N ALA A 263 7.21 -14.15 6.52
CA ALA A 263 6.62 -13.50 7.68
C ALA A 263 5.16 -13.90 7.91
N THR A 264 4.61 -13.47 9.04
CA THR A 264 3.17 -13.45 9.30
C THR A 264 2.65 -12.02 9.21
N MET A 265 1.55 -11.80 8.48
CA MET A 265 0.79 -10.55 8.47
C MET A 265 -0.56 -10.81 9.15
N GLU A 266 -0.82 -10.19 10.30
CA GLU A 266 -2.00 -10.50 11.11
C GLU A 266 -2.58 -9.34 11.88
N ARG A 267 -3.87 -9.44 12.23
CA ARG A 267 -4.62 -8.46 13.03
C ARG A 267 -4.56 -7.05 12.45
N MET A 268 -5.05 -6.91 11.20
CA MET A 268 -5.02 -5.65 10.49
C MET A 268 -6.41 -5.19 10.07
N THR A 269 -6.64 -3.88 10.15
CA THR A 269 -7.90 -3.27 9.72
C THR A 269 -7.66 -2.10 8.76
N PHE A 270 -8.48 -2.06 7.72
CA PHE A 270 -8.53 -0.96 6.74
C PHE A 270 -9.96 -0.48 6.70
N SER A 271 -10.22 0.77 7.11
CA SER A 271 -11.59 1.25 7.28
C SER A 271 -11.80 2.69 6.82
N ASN A 272 -12.98 2.96 6.27
CA ASN A 272 -13.36 4.28 5.77
C ASN A 272 -12.32 4.88 4.82
N ILE A 273 -12.03 4.17 3.72
CA ILE A 273 -11.02 4.56 2.73
C ILE A 273 -11.69 4.71 1.37
N SER A 274 -11.43 5.81 0.68
CA SER A 274 -11.74 5.96 -0.74
C SER A 274 -10.50 5.68 -1.58
N ILE A 275 -10.68 4.93 -2.68
CA ILE A 275 -9.60 4.53 -3.59
C ILE A 275 -10.00 4.90 -5.02
N GLU A 276 -9.20 5.72 -5.67
CA GLU A 276 -9.30 6.03 -7.09
C GLU A 276 -8.07 5.48 -7.82
N ASN A 277 -8.29 4.51 -8.72
CA ASN A 277 -7.22 3.94 -9.51
C ASN A 277 -7.04 4.70 -10.83
N LEU A 278 -5.78 4.96 -11.18
CA LEU A 278 -5.39 5.58 -12.45
C LEU A 278 -5.81 4.77 -13.67
N ASP A 279 -5.98 5.46 -14.77
CA ASP A 279 -5.92 4.85 -16.09
C ASP A 279 -4.52 4.27 -16.36
N LEU A 280 -4.46 3.12 -17.00
CA LEU A 280 -3.23 2.34 -17.25
C LEU A 280 -2.14 3.06 -18.06
N ASN A 281 -2.50 4.06 -18.84
CA ASN A 281 -1.54 4.79 -19.64
C ASN A 281 -0.51 5.57 -18.81
N HIS A 282 -0.75 5.74 -17.52
CA HIS A 282 0.09 6.53 -16.61
C HIS A 282 0.72 5.73 -15.47
N THR A 283 0.56 4.39 -15.44
CA THR A 283 1.01 3.57 -14.32
C THR A 283 2.24 2.72 -14.66
N LYS A 284 3.12 2.50 -13.69
CA LYS A 284 4.26 1.56 -13.78
C LYS A 284 3.83 0.10 -13.60
N HIS A 285 2.69 -0.13 -12.98
CA HIS A 285 2.29 -1.43 -12.44
C HIS A 285 0.89 -1.80 -12.89
N ALA A 286 0.56 -3.06 -12.75
CA ALA A 286 -0.81 -3.52 -12.87
C ALA A 286 -1.69 -2.79 -11.83
N VAL A 287 -2.90 -2.46 -12.23
CA VAL A 287 -3.81 -1.63 -11.43
C VAL A 287 -4.73 -2.52 -10.61
N PHE A 288 -4.66 -2.38 -9.28
CA PHE A 288 -5.53 -3.07 -8.34
C PHE A 288 -5.97 -2.12 -7.22
N PRO A 289 -7.26 -1.94 -6.96
CA PRO A 289 -7.68 -1.22 -5.76
C PRO A 289 -7.21 -1.92 -4.48
N ILE A 290 -7.33 -3.24 -4.42
CA ILE A 290 -6.79 -4.08 -3.35
C ILE A 290 -6.04 -5.25 -4.00
N TYR A 291 -4.81 -5.45 -3.59
CA TYR A 291 -3.94 -6.56 -3.98
C TYR A 291 -3.41 -7.25 -2.74
N MET A 292 -3.59 -8.55 -2.65
CA MET A 292 -3.06 -9.36 -1.54
C MET A 292 -2.54 -10.68 -2.10
N ASP A 293 -1.27 -10.98 -1.84
CA ASP A 293 -0.64 -12.19 -2.38
C ASP A 293 0.41 -12.75 -1.42
N ILE A 294 0.41 -14.08 -1.32
CA ILE A 294 1.45 -14.86 -0.65
C ILE A 294 2.29 -15.49 -1.75
N GLU A 295 3.55 -15.13 -1.80
CA GLU A 295 4.51 -15.64 -2.79
C GLU A 295 5.80 -16.12 -2.12
N ARG A 296 6.62 -16.83 -2.88
CA ARG A 296 8.03 -17.07 -2.54
C ARG A 296 8.90 -16.06 -3.29
N ARG A 297 9.84 -15.41 -2.62
CA ARG A 297 10.81 -14.56 -3.32
C ARG A 297 11.70 -15.40 -4.22
N ASP A 298 12.16 -16.51 -3.69
CA ASP A 298 12.96 -17.53 -4.37
C ASP A 298 12.34 -18.91 -4.11
N PRO A 299 12.62 -19.94 -4.90
CA PRO A 299 12.04 -21.28 -4.74
C PRO A 299 12.17 -21.85 -3.32
N ASP A 300 13.27 -21.56 -2.64
CA ASP A 300 13.59 -22.05 -1.30
C ASP A 300 13.08 -21.12 -0.17
N SER A 301 12.45 -19.99 -0.52
CA SER A 301 11.91 -19.06 0.47
C SER A 301 10.81 -19.73 1.28
N LYS A 302 10.79 -19.50 2.59
CA LYS A 302 9.71 -19.92 3.48
C LYS A 302 8.40 -19.25 3.05
N VAL A 303 7.32 -19.98 2.98
CA VAL A 303 5.98 -19.40 2.75
C VAL A 303 5.49 -18.74 4.03
N GLY A 304 5.07 -17.50 3.91
CA GLY A 304 4.48 -16.73 5.02
C GLY A 304 3.00 -17.07 5.25
N ALA A 305 2.36 -16.33 6.14
CA ALA A 305 0.94 -16.46 6.45
C ALA A 305 0.26 -15.09 6.52
N ILE A 306 -0.98 -14.99 6.01
CA ILE A 306 -1.84 -13.81 6.17
C ILE A 306 -3.10 -14.27 6.89
N ARG A 307 -3.47 -13.58 7.98
CA ARG A 307 -4.67 -13.91 8.76
C ARG A 307 -5.24 -12.72 9.51
N ASP A 308 -6.54 -12.83 9.85
CA ASP A 308 -7.25 -11.83 10.66
C ASP A 308 -7.21 -10.42 10.02
N ILE A 309 -7.58 -10.33 8.74
CA ILE A 309 -7.59 -9.08 7.97
C ILE A 309 -9.03 -8.62 7.73
N SER A 310 -9.29 -7.34 7.97
CA SER A 310 -10.61 -6.76 7.73
C SER A 310 -10.53 -5.48 6.90
N PHE A 311 -11.36 -5.43 5.85
CA PHE A 311 -11.66 -4.24 5.06
C PHE A 311 -13.11 -3.84 5.34
N SER A 312 -13.36 -2.58 5.75
CA SER A 312 -14.70 -2.08 6.02
C SER A 312 -14.90 -0.67 5.49
N ASP A 313 -16.09 -0.40 4.93
CA ASP A 313 -16.45 0.93 4.44
C ASP A 313 -15.48 1.46 3.38
N ILE A 314 -15.15 0.63 2.38
CA ILE A 314 -14.24 0.99 1.30
C ILE A 314 -15.03 1.39 0.05
N GLN A 315 -14.73 2.57 -0.47
CA GLN A 315 -15.28 3.07 -1.74
C GLN A 315 -14.19 3.05 -2.81
N ILE A 316 -14.42 2.32 -3.89
CA ILE A 316 -13.46 2.15 -4.98
C ILE A 316 -14.03 2.77 -6.26
N HIS A 317 -13.23 3.58 -6.93
CA HIS A 317 -13.50 4.13 -8.26
C HIS A 317 -12.37 3.73 -9.21
N GLY A 318 -12.70 3.09 -10.30
CA GLY A 318 -11.68 2.69 -11.27
C GLY A 318 -12.18 1.66 -12.29
N GLY A 319 -11.30 1.19 -13.10
CA GLY A 319 -11.62 0.24 -14.15
C GLY A 319 -11.03 -1.17 -13.94
N SER A 320 -10.54 -1.50 -12.72
CA SER A 320 -9.83 -2.75 -12.43
C SER A 320 -10.49 -3.53 -11.30
N GLY A 321 -10.27 -4.84 -11.27
CA GLY A 321 -10.70 -5.69 -10.17
C GLY A 321 -9.70 -5.76 -9.04
N THR A 322 -10.12 -6.29 -7.89
CA THR A 322 -9.24 -6.68 -6.80
C THR A 322 -8.68 -8.08 -7.04
N LEU A 323 -7.51 -8.36 -6.48
CA LEU A 323 -6.96 -9.71 -6.42
C LEU A 323 -6.50 -10.00 -4.99
N ILE A 324 -7.11 -11.00 -4.37
CA ILE A 324 -6.77 -11.48 -3.03
C ILE A 324 -6.52 -12.98 -3.14
N GLN A 325 -5.28 -13.40 -2.90
CA GLN A 325 -4.89 -14.78 -3.15
C GLN A 325 -3.92 -15.30 -2.11
N GLY A 326 -4.29 -16.39 -1.47
CA GLY A 326 -3.39 -17.25 -0.71
C GLY A 326 -2.66 -18.26 -1.61
N MET A 327 -1.98 -19.20 -1.00
CA MET A 327 -1.41 -20.36 -1.69
C MET A 327 -2.17 -21.64 -1.27
N PRO A 328 -2.19 -22.69 -2.11
CA PRO A 328 -2.84 -23.96 -1.74
C PRO A 328 -2.37 -24.51 -0.38
N GLU A 329 -1.06 -24.46 -0.12
CA GLU A 329 -0.46 -24.89 1.13
C GLU A 329 -0.52 -23.87 2.27
N ARG A 330 -0.89 -22.62 1.96
CA ARG A 330 -1.03 -21.50 2.92
C ARG A 330 -2.17 -20.59 2.50
N PRO A 331 -3.41 -20.99 2.74
CA PRO A 331 -4.56 -20.12 2.50
C PRO A 331 -4.50 -18.90 3.42
N ILE A 332 -5.10 -17.80 2.97
CA ILE A 332 -5.37 -16.65 3.83
C ILE A 332 -6.46 -17.08 4.84
N GLU A 333 -6.29 -16.74 6.12
CA GLU A 333 -7.23 -17.14 7.16
C GLU A 333 -8.00 -15.93 7.72
N ASN A 334 -9.31 -16.09 7.96
CA ASN A 334 -10.18 -15.09 8.59
C ASN A 334 -10.15 -13.72 7.87
N LEU A 335 -10.50 -13.70 6.59
CA LEU A 335 -10.60 -12.49 5.79
C LEU A 335 -12.04 -11.94 5.82
N ALA A 336 -12.20 -10.65 6.04
CA ALA A 336 -13.50 -9.99 5.99
C ALA A 336 -13.51 -8.75 5.08
N LEU A 337 -14.51 -8.68 4.19
CA LEU A 337 -14.86 -7.49 3.41
C LEU A 337 -16.30 -7.07 3.79
N ARG A 338 -16.47 -5.89 4.40
CA ARG A 338 -17.77 -5.36 4.84
C ARG A 338 -18.03 -3.99 4.22
N ASN A 339 -19.20 -3.80 3.62
CA ASN A 339 -19.61 -2.56 2.98
C ASN A 339 -18.54 -2.03 2.00
N VAL A 340 -18.13 -2.89 1.06
CA VAL A 340 -17.12 -2.55 0.03
C VAL A 340 -17.82 -2.36 -1.30
N THR A 341 -17.77 -1.14 -1.84
CA THR A 341 -18.40 -0.79 -3.11
C THR A 341 -17.32 -0.42 -4.14
N MET A 342 -17.36 -1.07 -5.29
CA MET A 342 -16.56 -0.73 -6.45
C MET A 342 -17.42 -0.14 -7.55
N ARG A 343 -17.10 1.08 -8.00
CA ARG A 343 -17.63 1.69 -9.22
C ARG A 343 -16.64 1.46 -10.36
N VAL A 344 -17.09 0.70 -11.34
CA VAL A 344 -16.31 0.44 -12.56
C VAL A 344 -16.73 1.45 -13.62
N GLU A 345 -15.90 2.45 -13.88
CA GLU A 345 -16.24 3.56 -14.78
C GLU A 345 -15.74 3.34 -16.20
N THR A 346 -14.67 2.58 -16.36
CA THR A 346 -14.13 2.23 -17.67
C THR A 346 -13.49 0.85 -17.68
N THR A 347 -13.62 0.13 -18.76
CA THR A 347 -12.98 -1.18 -18.98
C THR A 347 -12.03 -1.17 -20.18
N ALA A 348 -11.82 -0.01 -20.80
CA ALA A 348 -11.07 0.14 -22.05
C ALA A 348 -9.63 -0.40 -22.01
N SER A 349 -9.12 -0.66 -20.83
CA SER A 349 -7.71 -1.04 -20.63
C SER A 349 -7.49 -2.45 -20.08
N TRP A 350 -8.52 -3.29 -19.99
CA TRP A 350 -8.37 -4.65 -19.45
C TRP A 350 -7.36 -5.52 -20.23
N ASP A 351 -7.41 -5.50 -21.55
CA ASP A 351 -6.49 -6.30 -22.38
C ASP A 351 -5.03 -5.87 -22.20
N GLN A 352 -4.82 -4.58 -21.96
CA GLN A 352 -3.49 -4.06 -21.66
C GLN A 352 -3.03 -4.47 -20.25
N ARG A 353 -3.96 -4.64 -19.31
CA ARG A 353 -3.71 -5.08 -17.92
C ARG A 353 -3.31 -6.54 -17.87
N GLU A 354 -3.99 -7.40 -18.59
CA GLU A 354 -3.63 -8.80 -18.71
C GLU A 354 -2.21 -8.96 -19.24
N LYS A 355 -1.82 -8.14 -20.22
CA LYS A 355 -0.45 -8.08 -20.74
C LYS A 355 0.55 -7.57 -19.72
N ALA A 356 0.19 -6.57 -18.91
CA ALA A 356 1.07 -6.01 -17.88
C ALA A 356 1.28 -6.97 -16.69
N ILE A 357 0.27 -7.76 -16.33
CA ILE A 357 0.37 -8.80 -15.30
C ILE A 357 1.21 -9.97 -15.79
N GLY A 358 0.98 -10.45 -17.01
CA GLY A 358 1.75 -11.53 -17.63
C GLY A 358 3.22 -11.18 -17.90
N GLY A 359 3.58 -9.89 -17.92
CA GLY A 359 4.97 -9.42 -18.05
C GLY A 359 5.79 -9.44 -16.76
N ARG A 360 5.17 -9.53 -15.59
CA ARG A 360 5.85 -9.77 -14.32
C ARG A 360 6.01 -11.28 -14.11
N ARG A 361 7.22 -11.77 -14.08
CA ARG A 361 7.53 -13.12 -13.59
C ARG A 361 7.13 -13.18 -12.12
N THR A 362 5.94 -13.68 -11.87
CA THR A 362 5.51 -14.06 -10.54
C THR A 362 5.85 -15.53 -10.36
N THR A 363 6.38 -15.87 -9.22
CA THR A 363 6.74 -17.26 -8.90
C THR A 363 5.53 -18.15 -8.65
N SER A 364 4.30 -17.60 -8.72
CA SER A 364 3.08 -18.39 -8.57
C SER A 364 2.40 -18.60 -9.93
N ASP A 365 2.59 -19.78 -10.50
CA ASP A 365 1.86 -20.26 -11.70
C ASP A 365 0.34 -20.24 -11.49
N ALA A 366 -0.13 -20.35 -10.25
CA ALA A 366 -1.54 -20.32 -9.88
C ALA A 366 -2.19 -18.95 -10.12
N ARG A 367 -1.48 -17.86 -9.88
CA ARG A 367 -1.99 -16.49 -10.08
C ARG A 367 -2.27 -16.20 -11.54
N ASP A 368 -1.33 -16.50 -12.42
CA ASP A 368 -1.47 -16.26 -13.86
C ASP A 368 -2.62 -17.12 -14.43
N THR A 369 -2.79 -18.33 -13.90
CA THR A 369 -3.84 -19.23 -14.34
C THR A 369 -5.24 -18.82 -13.87
N LEU A 370 -5.39 -18.34 -12.65
CA LEU A 370 -6.68 -17.93 -12.09
C LEU A 370 -7.14 -16.60 -12.69
N TYR A 371 -6.24 -15.65 -12.79
CA TYR A 371 -6.54 -14.33 -13.33
C TYR A 371 -6.83 -14.37 -14.83
N ALA A 372 -6.10 -15.16 -15.59
CA ALA A 372 -6.32 -15.33 -17.02
C ALA A 372 -7.62 -16.10 -17.35
N ARG A 373 -8.07 -16.97 -16.45
CA ARG A 373 -9.24 -17.82 -16.72
C ARG A 373 -10.57 -17.12 -16.54
N LYS A 374 -10.79 -16.33 -15.45
CA LYS A 374 -12.09 -15.68 -15.19
C LYS A 374 -12.02 -14.55 -14.14
N PRO A 375 -11.45 -13.40 -14.45
CA PRO A 375 -11.38 -12.33 -13.45
C PRO A 375 -12.78 -11.81 -13.11
N SER A 376 -13.06 -11.77 -11.82
CA SER A 376 -14.19 -11.08 -11.23
C SER A 376 -13.80 -9.66 -10.83
N TYR A 377 -14.74 -8.81 -10.48
CA TYR A 377 -14.39 -7.51 -9.90
C TYR A 377 -13.75 -7.68 -8.52
N PHE A 378 -14.21 -8.66 -7.76
CA PHE A 378 -13.53 -9.13 -6.55
C PHE A 378 -13.13 -10.58 -6.74
N THR A 379 -11.86 -10.83 -7.04
CA THR A 379 -11.30 -12.17 -7.21
C THR A 379 -10.61 -12.59 -5.91
N ILE A 380 -11.10 -13.66 -5.30
CA ILE A 380 -10.66 -14.17 -4.01
C ILE A 380 -10.33 -15.66 -4.16
N ALA A 381 -9.12 -16.08 -3.79
CA ALA A 381 -8.67 -17.45 -3.96
C ALA A 381 -7.86 -17.96 -2.77
N HIS A 382 -7.97 -19.26 -2.47
CA HIS A 382 -7.27 -19.91 -1.37
C HIS A 382 -7.46 -19.18 -0.04
N VAL A 383 -8.71 -19.03 0.38
CA VAL A 383 -9.09 -18.41 1.66
C VAL A 383 -9.85 -19.40 2.52
N ARG A 384 -9.55 -19.43 3.82
CA ARG A 384 -10.28 -20.17 4.84
C ARG A 384 -10.91 -19.18 5.82
N GLY A 385 -12.21 -19.29 6.04
CA GLY A 385 -12.94 -18.37 6.93
C GLY A 385 -13.15 -17.00 6.28
N LEU A 386 -13.86 -16.95 5.15
CA LEU A 386 -14.19 -15.72 4.42
C LEU A 386 -15.51 -15.12 4.90
N THR A 387 -15.54 -13.84 5.15
CA THR A 387 -16.76 -13.06 5.34
C THR A 387 -16.90 -11.99 4.27
N LEU A 388 -17.96 -12.06 3.46
CA LEU A 388 -18.38 -10.99 2.56
C LEU A 388 -19.74 -10.46 3.00
N ASP A 389 -19.83 -9.17 3.30
CA ASP A 389 -21.08 -8.55 3.74
C ASP A 389 -21.23 -7.17 3.09
N GLY A 390 -22.21 -7.01 2.20
CA GLY A 390 -22.41 -5.75 1.48
C GLY A 390 -21.35 -5.45 0.43
N VAL A 391 -20.90 -6.46 -0.32
CA VAL A 391 -19.91 -6.29 -1.40
C VAL A 391 -20.62 -6.02 -2.73
N ARG A 392 -20.31 -4.89 -3.36
CA ARG A 392 -21.07 -4.40 -4.52
C ARG A 392 -20.15 -3.98 -5.66
N ALA A 393 -20.45 -4.45 -6.88
CA ALA A 393 -19.89 -3.94 -8.13
C ALA A 393 -20.97 -3.12 -8.88
N ILE A 394 -20.72 -1.82 -9.06
CA ILE A 394 -21.57 -0.90 -9.80
C ILE A 394 -20.85 -0.57 -11.11
N ILE A 395 -21.43 -0.95 -12.23
CA ILE A 395 -20.79 -0.88 -13.54
C ILE A 395 -21.41 0.27 -14.33
N ALA A 396 -20.61 1.22 -14.78
CA ALA A 396 -21.09 2.31 -15.63
C ALA A 396 -21.60 1.77 -16.97
N LYS A 397 -22.54 2.48 -17.59
CA LYS A 397 -23.24 2.03 -18.80
C LYS A 397 -22.29 1.81 -19.98
N ASP A 398 -21.29 2.60 -20.12
CA ASP A 398 -20.25 2.52 -21.15
C ASP A 398 -19.22 1.42 -20.91
N ALA A 399 -19.00 1.05 -19.64
CA ALA A 399 -18.18 -0.09 -19.26
C ALA A 399 -18.87 -1.45 -19.47
N TYR A 400 -20.18 -1.44 -19.68
CA TYR A 400 -21.06 -2.59 -19.61
C TYR A 400 -20.91 -3.60 -20.75
N GLY A 401 -20.61 -3.19 -21.95
CA GLY A 401 -20.55 -4.03 -23.15
C GLY A 401 -19.22 -4.79 -23.34
N TYR A 402 -18.18 -4.44 -22.61
CA TYR A 402 -16.83 -4.92 -22.92
C TYR A 402 -16.44 -6.23 -22.25
N TYR A 403 -16.79 -6.44 -20.97
CA TYR A 403 -16.46 -7.68 -20.26
C TYR A 403 -17.50 -7.98 -19.18
N PRO A 404 -18.43 -8.89 -19.42
CA PRO A 404 -19.31 -9.37 -18.39
C PRO A 404 -18.51 -10.18 -17.37
N ARG A 405 -18.35 -9.62 -16.13
CA ARG A 405 -17.63 -10.27 -15.04
C ARG A 405 -18.55 -10.51 -13.85
N SER A 406 -18.23 -11.53 -13.08
CA SER A 406 -18.85 -11.74 -11.79
C SER A 406 -18.56 -10.54 -10.87
N ALA A 407 -19.51 -10.15 -10.04
CA ALA A 407 -19.23 -9.17 -8.98
C ALA A 407 -18.14 -9.74 -8.05
N VAL A 408 -18.34 -10.99 -7.63
CA VAL A 408 -17.40 -11.73 -6.78
C VAL A 408 -17.15 -13.09 -7.38
N GLY A 409 -15.89 -13.50 -7.42
CA GLY A 409 -15.47 -14.88 -7.67
C GLY A 409 -14.66 -15.41 -6.50
N VAL A 410 -15.05 -16.53 -5.97
CA VAL A 410 -14.37 -17.25 -4.89
C VAL A 410 -13.88 -18.59 -5.44
N TYR A 411 -12.61 -18.86 -5.27
CA TYR A 411 -11.93 -20.01 -5.87
C TYR A 411 -11.14 -20.77 -4.82
N GLU A 412 -11.17 -22.11 -4.87
CA GLU A 412 -10.32 -22.99 -4.04
C GLU A 412 -10.36 -22.60 -2.54
N SER A 413 -11.54 -22.29 -2.01
CA SER A 413 -11.70 -21.70 -0.69
C SER A 413 -12.65 -22.52 0.19
N ASP A 414 -12.47 -22.40 1.51
CA ASP A 414 -13.19 -23.19 2.50
C ASP A 414 -13.73 -22.33 3.64
N GLY A 415 -14.99 -22.55 4.01
CA GLY A 415 -15.67 -21.85 5.10
C GLY A 415 -15.94 -20.38 4.79
N ALA A 416 -17.09 -20.05 4.17
CA ALA A 416 -17.44 -18.67 3.91
C ALA A 416 -18.89 -18.33 4.29
N VAL A 417 -19.09 -17.10 4.78
CA VAL A 417 -20.39 -16.46 4.89
C VAL A 417 -20.45 -15.30 3.89
N ILE A 418 -21.35 -15.37 2.92
CA ILE A 418 -21.51 -14.41 1.84
C ILE A 418 -22.91 -13.81 1.95
N ARG A 419 -22.99 -12.49 2.19
CA ARG A 419 -24.22 -11.76 2.41
C ARG A 419 -24.25 -10.47 1.59
N ASP A 420 -25.44 -10.11 1.07
CA ASP A 420 -25.70 -8.86 0.32
C ASP A 420 -24.67 -8.56 -0.78
N VAL A 421 -24.36 -9.58 -1.59
CA VAL A 421 -23.51 -9.39 -2.79
C VAL A 421 -24.38 -8.90 -3.95
N ARG A 422 -23.92 -7.85 -4.66
CA ARG A 422 -24.66 -7.24 -5.76
C ARG A 422 -23.78 -6.88 -6.94
N ARG A 423 -24.35 -7.01 -8.14
CA ARG A 423 -23.87 -6.39 -9.39
C ARG A 423 -24.93 -5.47 -9.96
N VAL A 424 -24.60 -4.24 -10.28
CA VAL A 424 -25.53 -3.23 -10.78
C VAL A 424 -24.94 -2.54 -12.02
N PRO A 425 -25.63 -2.50 -13.16
CA PRO A 425 -26.84 -3.25 -13.50
C PRO A 425 -26.59 -4.75 -13.60
N ALA A 426 -27.69 -5.51 -13.53
CA ALA A 426 -27.61 -6.98 -13.49
C ALA A 426 -27.10 -7.64 -14.78
N GLY A 427 -27.01 -6.92 -15.87
CA GLY A 427 -26.33 -7.33 -17.07
C GLY A 427 -27.20 -7.85 -18.23
N ALA A 428 -27.81 -6.98 -19.01
CA ALA A 428 -28.42 -7.41 -20.28
C ALA A 428 -27.33 -8.03 -21.21
N GLY A 429 -27.55 -9.27 -21.63
CA GLY A 429 -26.67 -9.99 -22.54
C GLY A 429 -25.48 -10.75 -21.93
N SER A 430 -25.29 -10.69 -20.63
CA SER A 430 -24.25 -11.46 -19.94
C SER A 430 -24.81 -12.78 -19.41
N THR A 431 -24.10 -13.87 -19.64
CA THR A 431 -24.37 -15.18 -19.02
C THR A 431 -23.53 -15.45 -17.77
N VAL A 432 -22.69 -14.49 -17.38
CA VAL A 432 -21.78 -14.61 -16.25
C VAL A 432 -22.55 -14.41 -14.93
N PRO A 433 -22.37 -15.29 -13.94
CA PRO A 433 -23.06 -15.18 -12.64
C PRO A 433 -22.66 -13.91 -11.88
N VAL A 434 -23.51 -13.46 -10.97
CA VAL A 434 -23.18 -12.36 -10.04
C VAL A 434 -22.13 -12.82 -9.05
N LEU A 435 -22.31 -14.02 -8.49
CA LEU A 435 -21.39 -14.71 -7.59
C LEU A 435 -20.91 -16.01 -8.25
N GLU A 436 -19.60 -16.18 -8.38
CA GLU A 436 -19.00 -17.42 -8.87
C GLU A 436 -18.28 -18.17 -7.73
N LEU A 437 -18.56 -19.45 -7.57
CA LEU A 437 -17.93 -20.34 -6.60
C LEU A 437 -17.29 -21.50 -7.38
N HIS A 438 -15.97 -21.66 -7.27
CA HIS A 438 -15.26 -22.72 -7.97
C HIS A 438 -14.35 -23.49 -7.01
N ASN A 439 -14.56 -24.82 -6.93
CA ASN A 439 -13.87 -25.68 -5.95
C ASN A 439 -13.97 -25.17 -4.52
N CYS A 440 -15.18 -24.74 -4.12
CA CYS A 440 -15.44 -24.16 -2.81
C CYS A 440 -16.18 -25.13 -1.90
N GLN A 441 -15.88 -25.10 -0.60
CA GLN A 441 -16.50 -25.96 0.41
C GLN A 441 -17.04 -25.14 1.58
N GLN A 442 -18.08 -25.65 2.25
CA GLN A 442 -18.69 -25.03 3.44
C GLN A 442 -19.10 -23.57 3.22
N MET A 443 -19.83 -23.28 2.15
CA MET A 443 -20.27 -21.95 1.79
C MET A 443 -21.72 -21.68 2.23
N MET A 444 -21.94 -20.57 2.92
CA MET A 444 -23.29 -20.07 3.24
C MET A 444 -23.53 -18.77 2.46
N VAL A 445 -24.47 -18.78 1.52
CA VAL A 445 -24.92 -17.58 0.77
C VAL A 445 -26.30 -17.21 1.31
N THR A 446 -26.45 -16.00 1.87
CA THR A 446 -27.68 -15.56 2.53
C THR A 446 -27.95 -14.06 2.37
N GLY A 447 -29.21 -13.63 2.48
CA GLY A 447 -29.59 -12.22 2.43
C GLY A 447 -29.28 -11.51 1.12
N CYS A 448 -29.08 -12.24 0.03
CA CYS A 448 -28.84 -11.67 -1.28
C CYS A 448 -30.14 -11.40 -2.02
N LEU A 449 -30.13 -10.34 -2.84
CA LEU A 449 -31.27 -9.94 -3.68
C LEU A 449 -30.84 -9.91 -5.15
N ALA A 450 -31.50 -10.72 -5.98
CA ALA A 450 -31.29 -10.65 -7.42
C ALA A 450 -32.03 -9.41 -7.99
N ALA A 451 -31.29 -8.56 -8.70
CA ALA A 451 -31.88 -7.44 -9.42
C ALA A 451 -32.61 -7.93 -10.68
N ARG A 452 -33.61 -7.17 -11.16
CA ARG A 452 -34.29 -7.49 -12.43
C ARG A 452 -33.31 -7.57 -13.59
N GLY A 453 -33.44 -8.59 -14.41
CA GLY A 453 -32.54 -8.84 -15.56
C GLY A 453 -31.23 -9.56 -15.17
N THR A 454 -31.13 -10.09 -13.97
CA THR A 454 -30.01 -10.99 -13.60
C THR A 454 -30.13 -12.30 -14.37
N PRO A 455 -29.18 -12.64 -15.24
CA PRO A 455 -29.26 -13.92 -15.99
C PRO A 455 -29.00 -15.11 -15.05
N VAL A 456 -27.89 -15.09 -14.32
CA VAL A 456 -27.50 -16.09 -13.32
C VAL A 456 -27.08 -15.38 -12.05
N PHE A 457 -27.57 -15.84 -10.89
CA PHE A 457 -27.15 -15.21 -9.64
C PHE A 457 -25.91 -15.91 -9.06
N VAL A 458 -25.97 -17.22 -8.81
CA VAL A 458 -24.82 -18.00 -8.35
C VAL A 458 -24.43 -19.03 -9.41
N GLY A 459 -23.15 -19.05 -9.75
CA GLY A 459 -22.54 -20.13 -10.51
C GLY A 459 -21.70 -21.01 -9.59
N VAL A 460 -21.90 -22.32 -9.61
CA VAL A 460 -21.11 -23.31 -8.88
C VAL A 460 -20.45 -24.22 -9.88
N SER A 461 -19.13 -24.39 -9.76
CA SER A 461 -18.32 -25.21 -10.66
C SER A 461 -17.16 -25.89 -9.92
N GLY A 462 -16.57 -26.89 -10.54
CA GLY A 462 -15.42 -27.64 -10.01
C GLY A 462 -15.83 -28.86 -9.19
N GLU A 463 -15.09 -29.94 -9.37
CA GLU A 463 -15.36 -31.27 -8.77
C GLU A 463 -15.25 -31.32 -7.24
N PHE A 464 -14.54 -30.32 -6.64
CA PHE A 464 -14.39 -30.22 -5.18
C PHE A 464 -15.43 -29.31 -4.51
N SER A 465 -16.36 -28.74 -5.29
CA SER A 465 -17.43 -27.88 -4.75
C SER A 465 -18.47 -28.73 -4.00
N ARG A 466 -18.64 -28.49 -2.68
CA ARG A 466 -19.59 -29.22 -1.82
C ARG A 466 -19.99 -28.41 -0.59
N ASP A 467 -21.01 -28.86 0.12
CA ASP A 467 -21.52 -28.23 1.35
C ASP A 467 -21.86 -26.73 1.13
N ILE A 468 -22.50 -26.40 0.01
CA ILE A 468 -22.90 -25.04 -0.35
C ILE A 468 -24.38 -24.86 -0.06
N SER A 469 -24.70 -23.94 0.88
CA SER A 469 -26.04 -23.62 1.28
C SER A 469 -26.45 -22.22 0.79
N LEU A 470 -27.60 -22.12 0.11
CA LEU A 470 -28.25 -20.89 -0.26
C LEU A 470 -29.59 -20.79 0.47
N ALA A 471 -29.66 -19.96 1.52
CA ALA A 471 -30.87 -19.82 2.33
C ALA A 471 -31.19 -18.35 2.63
N GLY A 472 -32.47 -17.97 2.66
CA GLY A 472 -32.90 -16.62 2.98
C GLY A 472 -32.52 -15.57 1.93
N ASN A 473 -32.42 -15.96 0.65
CA ASN A 473 -32.15 -15.08 -0.47
C ASN A 473 -33.46 -14.80 -1.26
N ASP A 474 -33.58 -13.63 -1.86
CA ASP A 474 -34.62 -13.36 -2.86
C ASP A 474 -34.00 -13.37 -4.27
N LEU A 475 -33.99 -14.51 -4.91
CA LEU A 475 -33.44 -14.71 -6.23
C LEU A 475 -34.50 -14.82 -7.35
N ARG A 476 -35.79 -14.53 -7.06
CA ARG A 476 -36.90 -14.66 -8.00
C ARG A 476 -36.74 -13.83 -9.27
N ALA A 477 -35.97 -12.73 -9.21
CA ALA A 477 -35.74 -11.87 -10.37
C ALA A 477 -34.58 -12.37 -11.27
N ALA A 478 -33.85 -13.41 -10.88
CA ALA A 478 -32.86 -14.05 -11.73
C ALA A 478 -33.54 -15.04 -12.69
N ALA A 479 -33.11 -15.06 -13.96
CA ALA A 479 -33.58 -16.04 -14.92
C ALA A 479 -33.16 -17.47 -14.50
N GLU A 480 -31.97 -17.60 -13.97
CA GLU A 480 -31.42 -18.81 -13.38
C GLU A 480 -30.84 -18.46 -12.00
N PRO A 481 -31.53 -18.78 -10.91
CA PRO A 481 -31.04 -18.49 -9.56
C PRO A 481 -29.69 -19.13 -9.25
N VAL A 482 -29.52 -20.39 -9.63
CA VAL A 482 -28.29 -21.16 -9.42
C VAL A 482 -27.96 -21.97 -10.66
N ARG A 483 -26.78 -21.76 -11.21
CA ARG A 483 -26.21 -22.61 -12.28
C ARG A 483 -25.17 -23.54 -11.73
N ARG A 484 -25.28 -24.83 -12.06
CA ARG A 484 -24.27 -25.84 -11.76
C ARG A 484 -23.63 -26.32 -13.04
N THR A 485 -22.33 -26.59 -13.03
CA THR A 485 -21.66 -27.32 -14.10
C THR A 485 -21.73 -28.83 -13.86
N VAL A 486 -21.56 -29.60 -14.89
CA VAL A 486 -21.72 -31.08 -14.87
C VAL A 486 -20.72 -31.79 -13.95
N ASP A 487 -19.65 -31.11 -13.59
CA ASP A 487 -18.55 -31.59 -12.72
C ASP A 487 -18.73 -31.24 -11.24
N THR A 488 -19.89 -30.69 -10.84
CA THR A 488 -20.16 -30.37 -9.42
C THR A 488 -20.76 -31.55 -8.66
N CYS A 489 -20.38 -31.67 -7.39
CA CYS A 489 -20.95 -32.65 -6.47
C CYS A 489 -22.43 -32.34 -6.14
N ASP A 490 -23.23 -33.37 -5.77
CA ASP A 490 -24.68 -33.27 -5.51
C ASP A 490 -25.05 -32.51 -4.23
N ASP A 491 -24.09 -32.17 -3.36
CA ASP A 491 -24.31 -31.56 -2.03
C ASP A 491 -24.52 -30.03 -2.03
N VAL A 492 -25.06 -29.45 -3.13
CA VAL A 492 -25.46 -28.03 -3.15
C VAL A 492 -26.93 -27.91 -2.78
N VAL A 493 -27.21 -27.45 -1.57
CA VAL A 493 -28.58 -27.29 -1.07
C VAL A 493 -29.06 -25.85 -1.32
N CYS A 494 -30.16 -25.72 -2.05
CA CYS A 494 -30.84 -24.46 -2.27
C CYS A 494 -32.22 -24.50 -1.58
N SER A 495 -32.41 -23.74 -0.50
CA SER A 495 -33.70 -23.37 0.01
C SER A 495 -33.96 -21.92 -0.41
N LEU A 496 -34.74 -21.75 -1.49
CA LEU A 496 -35.19 -20.45 -1.98
C LEU A 496 -36.28 -19.89 -1.09
#